data_3a93896716515a1b17ff64b6e65e928e
#
_entry.id   3a93896716515a1b17ff64b6e65e928e
#
_cell.length_a   1.000
_cell.length_b   1.000
_cell.length_c   1.000
_cell.angle_alpha   90.00
_cell.angle_beta   90.00
_cell.angle_gamma   90.00
#
_symmetry.space_group_name_H-M   'P 1'
#
loop_
_entity.id
_entity.type
_entity.pdbx_description
1 polymer ?
#
loop_
_entity_poly.entity_id
_entity_poly.type
_entity_poly.pdbx_seq_one_letter_code
_entity_poly.pdbx_strand_id
1 'polypeptide(L)'
;MKLNKIQIWSWNLLNQLGQLSKASLAASARFSTPAEGGCEHVQLGPKDPWPLFLVVSFIVFFSFSPTLFAYPIFAQQNYENPREANGRIVCANCHLAQKSVELQVPQAVLPNTVFEAVVKIPYDQQIQQVLGNGKKGPLNVGAVLILPEGFQLAPKNRISPELKKKIQRLSFQPYSENQKNILVVGPVPGKKYSQMIFPILSPDPQKDKKIHYLKYPIYLGANRGRGQIYADGSKSNNTVYTASVPGKILQITEDTRAEGTQTNSGGYLITIETENGKQVIEKIPPGPDIIVSLNQKIQQDQPLTNNPNIGGFGQQDTDIILQNPQRILGYIIFVLSILLTQIFLVLKKKQFEKVQLFQLNF
;
A
#
# COMPACT_ATOMS: atom_id res chain seq x y z
N MET A 1 -23.50 -11.97 18.32
CA MET A 1 -22.45 -10.98 18.63
C MET A 1 -21.41 -11.67 19.52
N LYS A 2 -20.31 -12.18 18.97
CA LYS A 2 -19.21 -12.84 19.73
C LYS A 2 -18.11 -11.80 19.93
N LEU A 3 -17.93 -11.33 21.16
CA LEU A 3 -16.83 -10.46 21.55
C LEU A 3 -15.48 -11.19 21.34
N ASN A 4 -14.54 -10.52 20.69
CA ASN A 4 -13.21 -11.05 20.39
C ASN A 4 -12.45 -11.36 21.70
N LYS A 5 -11.71 -12.47 21.74
CA LYS A 5 -10.90 -12.91 22.90
C LYS A 5 -9.96 -11.81 23.44
N ILE A 6 -9.52 -10.88 22.62
CA ILE A 6 -8.66 -9.74 23.02
C ILE A 6 -9.42 -8.73 23.88
N GLN A 7 -10.71 -8.46 23.60
CA GLN A 7 -11.52 -7.56 24.40
C GLN A 7 -11.87 -8.17 25.78
N ILE A 8 -12.02 -9.49 25.86
CA ILE A 8 -12.25 -10.20 27.13
C ILE A 8 -10.98 -10.16 28.00
N TRP A 9 -9.80 -10.24 27.37
CA TRP A 9 -8.53 -10.19 28.09
C TRP A 9 -8.22 -8.78 28.65
N SER A 10 -8.49 -7.75 27.87
CA SER A 10 -8.34 -6.35 28.32
C SER A 10 -9.31 -5.97 29.43
N TRP A 11 -10.54 -6.49 29.39
CA TRP A 11 -11.56 -6.26 30.43
C TRP A 11 -11.22 -6.96 31.76
N ASN A 12 -10.68 -8.18 31.69
CA ASN A 12 -10.20 -8.91 32.86
C ASN A 12 -8.95 -8.23 33.49
N LEU A 13 -8.05 -7.69 32.69
CA LEU A 13 -6.87 -6.97 33.17
C LEU A 13 -7.26 -5.65 33.89
N LEU A 14 -8.21 -4.91 33.32
CA LEU A 14 -8.76 -3.68 33.94
C LEU A 14 -9.50 -3.96 35.26
N ASN A 15 -10.23 -5.09 35.35
CA ASN A 15 -10.87 -5.50 36.58
C ASN A 15 -9.89 -5.92 37.67
N GLN A 16 -8.79 -6.60 37.31
CA GLN A 16 -7.72 -6.92 38.26
C GLN A 16 -7.00 -5.67 38.78
N LEU A 17 -6.72 -4.69 37.90
CA LEU A 17 -6.14 -3.40 38.31
C LEU A 17 -7.07 -2.58 39.20
N GLY A 18 -8.38 -2.64 38.95
CA GLY A 18 -9.39 -2.00 39.79
C GLY A 18 -9.55 -2.64 41.17
N GLN A 19 -9.30 -3.93 41.33
CA GLN A 19 -9.27 -4.63 42.62
C GLN A 19 -8.03 -4.28 43.43
N LEU A 20 -6.87 -4.12 42.79
CA LEU A 20 -5.64 -3.71 43.45
C LEU A 20 -5.70 -2.25 43.96
N SER A 21 -6.39 -1.35 43.27
CA SER A 21 -6.60 0.03 43.72
C SER A 21 -7.52 0.12 44.94
N LYS A 22 -8.54 -0.75 45.03
CA LYS A 22 -9.44 -0.80 46.20
C LYS A 22 -8.78 -1.40 47.45
N ALA A 23 -7.86 -2.36 47.26
CA ALA A 23 -7.08 -2.92 48.37
C ALA A 23 -6.09 -1.92 48.97
N SER A 24 -5.51 -1.04 48.14
CA SER A 24 -4.61 0.03 48.58
C SER A 24 -5.33 1.15 49.36
N LEU A 25 -6.57 1.49 48.98
CA LEU A 25 -7.38 2.52 49.66
C LEU A 25 -7.94 2.01 51.01
N ALA A 26 -8.13 0.71 51.20
CA ALA A 26 -8.60 0.13 52.45
C ALA A 26 -7.48 0.05 53.53
N ALA A 27 -6.22 0.08 53.11
CA ALA A 27 -5.06 0.04 54.03
C ALA A 27 -4.69 1.42 54.63
N SER A 28 -5.18 2.53 54.03
CA SER A 28 -4.87 3.91 54.50
C SER A 28 -5.86 4.49 55.49
N ALA A 29 -6.89 3.75 55.91
CA ALA A 29 -7.96 4.26 56.78
C ALA A 29 -7.86 3.81 58.26
N ARG A 30 -6.70 3.44 58.76
CA ARG A 30 -6.44 3.23 60.17
C ARG A 30 -5.31 4.13 60.67
N PHE A 31 -5.64 5.40 60.92
CA PHE A 31 -4.82 6.24 61.78
C PHE A 31 -5.72 6.85 62.85
N SER A 32 -5.56 6.40 64.06
CA SER A 32 -6.13 6.94 65.27
C SER A 32 -5.44 8.24 65.67
N THR A 33 -6.24 9.11 66.27
CA THR A 33 -5.98 10.49 66.74
C THR A 33 -4.87 10.63 67.78
N PRO A 34 -4.43 11.87 68.05
CA PRO A 34 -3.08 12.21 68.50
C PRO A 34 -2.97 12.48 70.01
N ALA A 35 -1.76 12.36 70.51
CA ALA A 35 -1.36 13.00 71.74
C ALA A 35 -0.01 13.75 71.53
N GLU A 36 -0.02 14.95 71.96
CA GLU A 36 0.97 15.99 72.17
C GLU A 36 2.47 15.68 72.15
N GLY A 37 3.21 16.56 71.51
CA GLY A 37 4.51 17.07 71.94
C GLY A 37 5.75 16.38 71.32
N GLY A 38 6.53 17.19 70.57
CA GLY A 38 7.92 16.85 70.26
C GLY A 38 8.33 17.13 68.84
N CYS A 39 9.15 18.14 68.58
CA CYS A 39 9.87 18.32 67.33
C CYS A 39 10.88 17.19 67.16
N GLU A 40 10.60 16.24 66.29
CA GLU A 40 11.58 15.27 65.84
C GLU A 40 11.82 15.42 64.34
N HIS A 41 13.10 15.48 64.02
CA HIS A 41 13.62 15.44 62.66
C HIS A 41 13.07 14.24 61.89
N VAL A 42 12.30 14.50 60.83
CA VAL A 42 11.91 13.46 59.86
C VAL A 42 13.16 13.03 59.12
N GLN A 43 13.73 11.89 59.51
CA GLN A 43 14.67 11.14 58.66
C GLN A 43 13.88 10.52 57.53
N LEU A 44 14.15 10.98 56.31
CA LEU A 44 13.69 10.35 55.09
C LEU A 44 14.31 8.93 55.00
N GLY A 45 13.49 7.93 55.21
CA GLY A 45 13.82 6.52 55.01
C GLY A 45 14.22 6.22 53.55
N PRO A 46 14.76 5.04 53.27
CA PRO A 46 15.23 4.68 51.92
C PRO A 46 14.13 4.89 50.89
N LYS A 47 14.43 5.70 49.87
CA LYS A 47 13.53 6.07 48.81
C LYS A 47 13.06 4.83 48.09
N ASP A 48 11.77 4.51 48.21
CA ASP A 48 11.16 3.44 47.47
C ASP A 48 11.39 3.65 45.96
N PRO A 49 11.94 2.67 45.22
CA PRO A 49 12.28 2.83 43.80
C PRO A 49 11.02 2.90 42.88
N TRP A 50 9.83 2.79 43.46
CA TRP A 50 8.55 2.71 42.71
C TRP A 50 8.22 3.96 41.90
N PRO A 51 8.38 5.19 42.36
CA PRO A 51 8.11 6.37 41.53
C PRO A 51 9.12 6.49 40.39
N LEU A 52 10.37 6.08 40.60
CA LEU A 52 11.37 6.05 39.52
C LEU A 52 11.04 5.01 38.47
N PHE A 53 10.54 3.85 38.87
CA PHE A 53 10.11 2.78 37.95
C PHE A 53 8.90 3.20 37.09
N LEU A 54 7.94 3.93 37.66
CA LEU A 54 6.79 4.48 36.94
C LEU A 54 7.22 5.57 35.94
N VAL A 55 8.13 6.44 36.33
CA VAL A 55 8.65 7.50 35.44
C VAL A 55 9.47 6.91 34.29
N VAL A 56 10.33 5.93 34.56
CA VAL A 56 11.11 5.22 33.55
C VAL A 56 10.19 4.42 32.60
N SER A 57 9.18 3.74 33.14
CA SER A 57 8.18 3.01 32.34
C SER A 57 7.38 3.96 31.44
N PHE A 58 7.01 5.14 31.94
CA PHE A 58 6.32 6.16 31.17
C PHE A 58 7.21 6.75 30.05
N ILE A 59 8.48 7.02 30.34
CA ILE A 59 9.45 7.50 29.34
C ILE A 59 9.72 6.44 28.27
N VAL A 60 9.85 5.17 28.65
CA VAL A 60 10.03 4.07 27.69
C VAL A 60 8.78 3.87 26.81
N PHE A 61 7.58 4.00 27.37
CA PHE A 61 6.33 3.88 26.60
C PHE A 61 6.13 5.02 25.59
N PHE A 62 6.58 6.24 25.91
CA PHE A 62 6.51 7.39 25.00
C PHE A 62 7.68 7.51 24.01
N SER A 63 8.80 6.78 24.26
CA SER A 63 9.97 6.79 23.37
C SER A 63 9.79 5.93 22.11
N PHE A 64 8.81 5.06 22.07
CA PHE A 64 8.42 4.28 20.87
C PHE A 64 7.28 4.99 20.12
N SER A 65 7.54 6.19 19.62
CA SER A 65 6.66 6.73 18.57
C SER A 65 6.90 5.94 17.29
N PRO A 66 5.92 5.18 16.79
CA PRO A 66 6.08 4.51 15.50
C PRO A 66 6.29 5.58 14.44
N THR A 67 7.39 5.47 13.71
CA THR A 67 7.61 6.30 12.52
C THR A 67 6.45 6.06 11.56
N LEU A 68 5.62 7.06 11.35
CA LEU A 68 4.50 7.04 10.41
C LEU A 68 5.06 7.00 8.97
N PHE A 69 5.31 5.80 8.48
CA PHE A 69 5.54 5.57 7.06
C PHE A 69 4.17 5.59 6.35
N ALA A 70 4.11 6.17 5.15
CA ALA A 70 2.92 6.11 4.31
C ALA A 70 2.72 4.67 3.81
N TYR A 71 2.04 3.86 4.61
CA TYR A 71 1.70 2.48 4.29
C TYR A 71 0.40 2.41 3.49
N PRO A 72 0.18 1.34 2.71
CA PRO A 72 -1.12 1.04 2.09
C PRO A 72 -2.29 1.05 3.08
N ILE A 73 -2.01 0.90 4.37
CA ILE A 73 -2.96 0.95 5.47
C ILE A 73 -3.84 2.22 5.46
N PHE A 74 -3.34 3.37 4.98
CA PHE A 74 -4.16 4.57 4.86
C PHE A 74 -5.27 4.43 3.82
N ALA A 75 -4.99 3.73 2.71
CA ALA A 75 -6.03 3.40 1.74
C ALA A 75 -7.03 2.39 2.34
N GLN A 76 -6.54 1.39 3.06
CA GLN A 76 -7.38 0.38 3.73
C GLN A 76 -8.28 0.98 4.82
N GLN A 77 -7.82 2.03 5.51
CA GLN A 77 -8.59 2.70 6.57
C GLN A 77 -9.64 3.67 6.02
N ASN A 78 -9.34 4.38 4.94
CA ASN A 78 -10.19 5.44 4.42
C ASN A 78 -11.15 4.99 3.32
N TYR A 79 -10.87 3.85 2.68
CA TYR A 79 -11.66 3.34 1.55
C TYR A 79 -11.98 1.86 1.75
N GLU A 80 -13.25 1.52 1.82
CA GLU A 80 -13.70 0.12 1.91
C GLU A 80 -13.31 -0.66 0.64
N ASN A 81 -13.48 -0.02 -0.54
CA ASN A 81 -13.10 -0.58 -1.83
C ASN A 81 -11.94 0.20 -2.44
N PRO A 82 -10.84 -0.47 -2.85
CA PRO A 82 -9.70 0.20 -3.44
C PRO A 82 -9.95 0.70 -4.87
N ARG A 83 -11.04 0.26 -5.53
CA ARG A 83 -11.41 0.68 -6.88
C ARG A 83 -12.77 1.35 -6.85
N GLU A 84 -12.81 2.61 -7.30
CA GLU A 84 -14.02 3.41 -7.43
C GLU A 84 -14.90 2.91 -8.59
N ALA A 85 -16.18 3.29 -8.60
CA ALA A 85 -17.12 2.91 -9.65
C ALA A 85 -16.71 3.39 -11.06
N ASN A 86 -15.97 4.49 -11.14
CA ASN A 86 -15.39 5.03 -12.39
C ASN A 86 -14.17 4.24 -12.88
N GLY A 87 -13.71 3.22 -12.13
CA GLY A 87 -12.54 2.41 -12.44
C GLY A 87 -11.22 2.94 -11.89
N ARG A 88 -11.21 4.10 -11.24
CA ARG A 88 -10.02 4.67 -10.63
C ARG A 88 -9.65 3.92 -9.35
N ILE A 89 -8.35 3.69 -9.15
CA ILE A 89 -7.84 3.09 -7.91
C ILE A 89 -7.50 4.21 -6.93
N VAL A 90 -7.98 4.10 -5.69
CA VAL A 90 -7.94 5.15 -4.65
C VAL A 90 -6.54 5.66 -4.31
N CYS A 91 -5.48 4.89 -4.58
CA CYS A 91 -4.09 5.33 -4.42
C CYS A 91 -3.77 6.59 -5.23
N ALA A 92 -4.48 6.81 -6.36
CA ALA A 92 -4.36 8.01 -7.18
C ALA A 92 -4.83 9.29 -6.47
N ASN A 93 -5.57 9.19 -5.34
CA ASN A 93 -6.00 10.35 -4.57
C ASN A 93 -4.86 11.00 -3.78
N CYS A 94 -3.82 10.23 -3.47
CA CYS A 94 -2.62 10.72 -2.78
C CYS A 94 -1.40 10.82 -3.71
N HIS A 95 -1.27 9.91 -4.69
CA HIS A 95 -0.21 9.89 -5.70
C HIS A 95 -0.72 10.51 -7.00
N LEU A 96 -0.65 11.84 -7.10
CA LEU A 96 -1.35 12.61 -8.15
C LEU A 96 -0.72 12.51 -9.53
N ALA A 97 0.61 12.28 -9.61
CA ALA A 97 1.29 12.20 -10.90
C ALA A 97 1.06 10.84 -11.56
N GLN A 98 0.64 10.86 -12.83
CA GLN A 98 0.44 9.65 -13.61
C GLN A 98 1.77 9.10 -14.15
N LYS A 99 1.98 7.79 -13.98
CA LYS A 99 3.16 7.06 -14.47
C LYS A 99 2.74 5.68 -14.98
N SER A 100 3.46 5.17 -15.98
CA SER A 100 3.17 3.84 -16.55
C SER A 100 3.49 2.70 -15.58
N VAL A 101 2.68 1.64 -15.63
CA VAL A 101 2.90 0.36 -14.96
C VAL A 101 2.56 -0.75 -15.94
N GLU A 102 3.07 -1.96 -15.71
CA GLU A 102 2.81 -3.09 -16.58
C GLU A 102 2.38 -4.29 -15.74
N LEU A 103 1.30 -4.94 -16.17
CA LEU A 103 0.80 -6.19 -15.61
C LEU A 103 0.86 -7.29 -16.68
N GLN A 104 1.61 -8.34 -16.40
CA GLN A 104 1.70 -9.50 -17.25
C GLN A 104 1.09 -10.71 -16.55
N VAL A 105 0.08 -11.31 -17.17
CA VAL A 105 -0.59 -12.53 -16.72
C VAL A 105 -0.72 -13.50 -17.90
N PRO A 106 -0.84 -14.82 -17.66
CA PRO A 106 -1.18 -15.77 -18.73
C PRO A 106 -2.55 -15.44 -19.33
N GLN A 107 -2.73 -15.60 -20.62
CA GLN A 107 -4.01 -15.38 -21.27
C GLN A 107 -5.12 -16.31 -20.74
N ALA A 108 -4.73 -17.53 -20.37
CA ALA A 108 -5.66 -18.54 -19.88
C ALA A 108 -5.01 -19.40 -18.78
N VAL A 109 -5.81 -19.83 -17.82
CA VAL A 109 -5.41 -20.71 -16.73
C VAL A 109 -6.41 -21.84 -16.54
N LEU A 110 -5.93 -22.99 -16.06
CA LEU A 110 -6.77 -24.10 -15.67
C LEU A 110 -7.28 -23.91 -14.24
N PRO A 111 -8.41 -24.55 -13.87
CA PRO A 111 -8.92 -24.55 -12.51
C PRO A 111 -7.88 -25.10 -11.52
N ASN A 112 -7.89 -24.55 -10.31
CA ASN A 112 -7.07 -25.02 -9.20
C ASN A 112 -5.56 -25.10 -9.55
N THR A 113 -5.06 -24.19 -10.37
CA THR A 113 -3.64 -24.09 -10.74
C THR A 113 -3.01 -22.78 -10.22
N VAL A 114 -1.72 -22.82 -9.94
CA VAL A 114 -0.95 -21.64 -9.54
C VAL A 114 -0.30 -21.02 -10.77
N PHE A 115 -0.48 -19.72 -10.95
CA PHE A 115 0.15 -18.95 -12.02
C PHE A 115 0.85 -17.70 -11.49
N GLU A 116 1.73 -17.13 -12.30
CA GLU A 116 2.47 -15.91 -12.00
C GLU A 116 1.74 -14.69 -12.56
N ALA A 117 1.45 -13.69 -11.72
CA ALA A 117 1.10 -12.35 -12.19
C ALA A 117 2.33 -11.46 -11.94
N VAL A 118 2.91 -10.93 -13.01
CA VAL A 118 4.14 -10.13 -12.96
C VAL A 118 3.78 -8.66 -13.07
N VAL A 119 4.10 -7.90 -12.03
CA VAL A 119 3.91 -6.45 -11.96
C VAL A 119 5.25 -5.78 -12.18
N LYS A 120 5.33 -4.87 -13.17
CA LYS A 120 6.52 -4.05 -13.40
C LYS A 120 6.21 -2.58 -13.16
N ILE A 121 7.09 -1.93 -12.42
CA ILE A 121 7.00 -0.52 -12.03
C ILE A 121 8.26 0.18 -12.58
N PRO A 122 8.26 0.60 -13.85
CA PRO A 122 9.43 1.19 -14.47
C PRO A 122 9.73 2.57 -13.90
N TYR A 123 10.95 2.80 -13.49
CA TYR A 123 11.49 4.11 -13.12
C TYR A 123 13.03 4.09 -13.17
N ASP A 124 13.64 5.25 -13.26
CA ASP A 124 15.10 5.39 -13.18
C ASP A 124 15.57 5.18 -11.73
N GLN A 125 16.34 4.12 -11.49
CA GLN A 125 16.78 3.72 -10.15
C GLN A 125 17.85 4.63 -9.54
N GLN A 126 18.42 5.58 -10.31
CA GLN A 126 19.39 6.56 -9.83
C GLN A 126 18.70 7.79 -9.23
N ILE A 127 17.43 8.02 -9.56
CA ILE A 127 16.68 9.17 -9.06
C ILE A 127 16.41 9.04 -7.55
N GLN A 128 16.52 10.16 -6.85
CA GLN A 128 16.25 10.28 -5.43
C GLN A 128 15.10 11.24 -5.18
N GLN A 129 14.11 10.81 -4.37
CA GLN A 129 12.97 11.62 -3.97
C GLN A 129 13.27 12.43 -2.70
N VAL A 130 12.46 13.46 -2.46
CA VAL A 130 12.42 14.17 -1.18
C VAL A 130 11.76 13.28 -0.13
N LEU A 131 12.44 13.05 0.99
CA LEU A 131 11.92 12.35 2.16
C LEU A 131 11.17 13.33 3.07
N GLY A 132 10.44 12.81 4.08
CA GLY A 132 9.67 13.62 5.03
C GLY A 132 10.51 14.65 5.80
N ASN A 133 11.80 14.37 5.99
CA ASN A 133 12.76 15.27 6.65
C ASN A 133 13.45 16.26 5.67
N GLY A 134 13.02 16.36 4.42
CA GLY A 134 13.61 17.22 3.40
C GLY A 134 14.87 16.68 2.72
N LYS A 135 15.48 15.60 3.22
CA LYS A 135 16.65 14.98 2.59
C LYS A 135 16.23 14.18 1.35
N LYS A 136 17.17 13.98 0.41
CA LYS A 136 16.95 13.10 -0.74
C LYS A 136 17.24 11.65 -0.38
N GLY A 137 16.45 10.73 -0.92
CA GLY A 137 16.58 9.29 -0.69
C GLY A 137 15.97 8.44 -1.80
N PRO A 138 16.19 7.11 -1.78
CA PRO A 138 15.70 6.22 -2.80
C PRO A 138 14.17 6.15 -2.80
N LEU A 139 13.59 5.77 -3.94
CA LEU A 139 12.15 5.55 -4.04
C LEU A 139 11.77 4.18 -3.49
N ASN A 140 10.67 4.15 -2.75
CA ASN A 140 9.94 2.93 -2.47
C ASN A 140 8.84 2.72 -3.52
N VAL A 141 8.43 1.48 -3.69
CA VAL A 141 7.35 1.06 -4.58
C VAL A 141 6.29 0.30 -3.81
N GLY A 142 5.08 0.35 -4.33
CA GLY A 142 3.95 -0.41 -3.80
C GLY A 142 3.00 -0.79 -4.91
N ALA A 143 2.23 -1.86 -4.71
CA ALA A 143 1.25 -2.32 -5.67
C ALA A 143 0.00 -2.84 -4.97
N VAL A 144 -1.15 -2.66 -5.59
CA VAL A 144 -2.41 -3.31 -5.28
C VAL A 144 -2.86 -4.09 -6.51
N LEU A 145 -3.08 -5.39 -6.34
CA LEU A 145 -3.59 -6.29 -7.36
C LEU A 145 -5.00 -6.72 -6.97
N ILE A 146 -5.98 -6.34 -7.79
CA ILE A 146 -7.39 -6.65 -7.59
C ILE A 146 -7.75 -7.80 -8.50
N LEU A 147 -7.94 -8.95 -7.90
CA LEU A 147 -8.31 -10.19 -8.57
C LEU A 147 -9.83 -10.36 -8.58
N PRO A 148 -10.40 -11.09 -9.54
CA PRO A 148 -11.80 -11.50 -9.52
C PRO A 148 -12.10 -12.36 -8.29
N GLU A 149 -13.39 -12.47 -7.96
CA GLU A 149 -13.83 -13.36 -6.88
C GLU A 149 -13.39 -14.82 -7.13
N GLY A 150 -12.96 -15.49 -6.07
CA GLY A 150 -12.46 -16.86 -6.10
C GLY A 150 -10.97 -16.99 -6.41
N PHE A 151 -10.36 -16.02 -7.07
CA PHE A 151 -8.90 -15.97 -7.19
C PHE A 151 -8.28 -15.49 -5.89
N GLN A 152 -7.17 -16.09 -5.49
CA GLN A 152 -6.52 -15.76 -4.21
C GLN A 152 -5.01 -15.97 -4.28
N LEU A 153 -4.31 -15.46 -3.28
CA LEU A 153 -2.89 -15.75 -3.12
C LEU A 153 -2.67 -17.25 -2.94
N ALA A 154 -1.74 -17.82 -3.69
CA ALA A 154 -1.42 -19.24 -3.58
C ALA A 154 -0.86 -19.58 -2.19
N PRO A 155 -1.37 -20.63 -1.53
CA PRO A 155 -0.83 -21.07 -0.25
C PRO A 155 0.60 -21.58 -0.41
N LYS A 156 1.43 -21.40 0.61
CA LYS A 156 2.88 -21.65 0.57
C LYS A 156 3.27 -23.08 0.13
N ASN A 157 2.42 -24.06 0.40
CA ASN A 157 2.62 -25.47 0.01
C ASN A 157 2.36 -25.74 -1.49
N ARG A 158 1.63 -24.85 -2.16
CA ARG A 158 1.31 -24.95 -3.59
C ARG A 158 2.29 -24.19 -4.48
N ILE A 159 3.17 -23.37 -3.91
CA ILE A 159 4.14 -22.59 -4.66
C ILE A 159 5.37 -23.44 -4.94
N SER A 160 5.76 -23.55 -6.21
CA SER A 160 6.96 -24.29 -6.62
C SER A 160 8.24 -23.68 -6.04
N PRO A 161 9.31 -24.47 -5.81
CA PRO A 161 10.59 -23.95 -5.32
C PRO A 161 11.18 -22.84 -6.20
N GLU A 162 11.00 -22.93 -7.51
CA GLU A 162 11.45 -21.94 -8.49
C GLU A 162 10.69 -20.62 -8.31
N LEU A 163 9.36 -20.69 -8.19
CA LEU A 163 8.54 -19.51 -7.98
C LEU A 163 8.82 -18.87 -6.61
N LYS A 164 9.10 -19.66 -5.56
CA LYS A 164 9.55 -19.13 -4.25
C LYS A 164 10.83 -18.31 -4.36
N LYS A 165 11.80 -18.74 -5.17
CA LYS A 165 13.03 -17.98 -5.42
C LYS A 165 12.74 -16.65 -6.13
N LYS A 166 11.84 -16.65 -7.13
CA LYS A 166 11.45 -15.45 -7.89
C LYS A 166 10.69 -14.43 -7.03
N ILE A 167 9.78 -14.87 -6.15
CA ILE A 167 9.02 -14.02 -5.23
C ILE A 167 9.92 -13.29 -4.24
N GLN A 168 11.10 -13.83 -3.95
CA GLN A 168 12.04 -13.30 -2.96
C GLN A 168 11.38 -13.29 -1.56
N ARG A 169 11.52 -12.17 -0.80
CA ARG A 169 10.94 -12.01 0.54
C ARG A 169 9.79 -11.00 0.56
N LEU A 170 9.00 -10.92 -0.53
CA LEU A 170 7.82 -10.07 -0.56
C LEU A 170 6.75 -10.58 0.40
N SER A 171 6.16 -9.66 1.15
CA SER A 171 5.01 -9.92 1.99
C SER A 171 3.76 -9.43 1.27
N PHE A 172 2.83 -10.34 1.01
CA PHE A 172 1.54 -10.05 0.41
C PHE A 172 0.50 -9.97 1.53
N GLN A 173 -0.28 -8.91 1.54
CA GLN A 173 -1.35 -8.71 2.51
C GLN A 173 -2.69 -8.58 1.79
N PRO A 174 -3.77 -9.16 2.32
CA PRO A 174 -5.11 -8.88 1.80
C PRO A 174 -5.47 -7.42 2.13
N TYR A 175 -6.24 -6.78 1.25
CA TYR A 175 -6.72 -5.42 1.46
C TYR A 175 -7.60 -5.31 2.71
N SER A 176 -8.48 -6.30 2.91
CA SER A 176 -9.26 -6.47 4.14
C SER A 176 -9.47 -7.96 4.44
N GLU A 177 -9.93 -8.29 5.65
CA GLU A 177 -10.22 -9.67 6.04
C GLU A 177 -11.27 -10.34 5.13
N ASN A 178 -12.21 -9.54 4.61
CA ASN A 178 -13.30 -10.00 3.75
C ASN A 178 -12.91 -10.02 2.26
N GLN A 179 -11.85 -9.33 1.85
CA GLN A 179 -11.43 -9.17 0.46
C GLN A 179 -10.06 -9.82 0.21
N LYS A 180 -10.00 -11.14 0.35
CA LYS A 180 -8.76 -11.93 0.16
C LYS A 180 -8.29 -11.98 -1.29
N ASN A 181 -9.15 -11.64 -2.24
CA ASN A 181 -8.85 -11.52 -3.66
C ASN A 181 -8.15 -10.19 -4.01
N ILE A 182 -8.06 -9.24 -3.08
CA ILE A 182 -7.34 -7.99 -3.28
C ILE A 182 -6.04 -8.03 -2.48
N LEU A 183 -4.92 -7.99 -3.20
CA LEU A 183 -3.58 -8.15 -2.61
C LEU A 183 -2.82 -6.84 -2.63
N VAL A 184 -2.20 -6.50 -1.51
CA VAL A 184 -1.41 -5.28 -1.36
C VAL A 184 0.03 -5.62 -0.99
N VAL A 185 0.98 -4.95 -1.61
CA VAL A 185 2.41 -5.05 -1.33
C VAL A 185 3.00 -3.65 -1.19
N GLY A 186 3.84 -3.47 -0.20
CA GLY A 186 4.64 -2.26 -0.02
C GLY A 186 4.28 -1.46 1.23
N PRO A 187 5.03 -0.37 1.47
CA PRO A 187 6.16 0.11 0.67
C PRO A 187 7.40 -0.80 0.78
N VAL A 188 8.01 -1.10 -0.35
CA VAL A 188 9.25 -1.88 -0.41
C VAL A 188 10.31 -1.13 -1.24
N PRO A 189 11.63 -1.38 -1.01
CA PRO A 189 12.69 -0.70 -1.75
C PRO A 189 12.59 -0.91 -3.27
N GLY A 190 12.40 0.17 -4.03
CA GLY A 190 12.16 0.10 -5.46
C GLY A 190 13.33 -0.49 -6.27
N LYS A 191 14.59 -0.24 -5.87
CA LYS A 191 15.77 -0.85 -6.51
C LYS A 191 15.70 -2.37 -6.57
N LYS A 192 15.11 -3.01 -5.57
CA LYS A 192 15.01 -4.46 -5.48
C LYS A 192 13.69 -4.99 -6.05
N TYR A 193 12.62 -4.24 -5.90
CA TYR A 193 11.25 -4.71 -6.13
C TYR A 193 10.50 -3.90 -7.20
N SER A 194 11.22 -3.27 -8.15
CA SER A 194 10.61 -2.66 -9.34
C SER A 194 9.85 -3.68 -10.21
N GLN A 195 10.18 -4.96 -10.06
CA GLN A 195 9.43 -6.09 -10.58
C GLN A 195 8.99 -6.98 -9.43
N MET A 196 7.69 -7.24 -9.32
CA MET A 196 7.08 -8.08 -8.30
C MET A 196 6.33 -9.24 -8.96
N ILE A 197 6.41 -10.42 -8.37
CA ILE A 197 5.71 -11.62 -8.86
C ILE A 197 4.72 -12.06 -7.81
N PHE A 198 3.43 -12.07 -8.18
CA PHE A 198 2.34 -12.52 -7.34
C PHE A 198 1.99 -13.97 -7.71
N PRO A 199 2.14 -14.92 -6.78
CA PRO A 199 1.70 -16.29 -6.99
C PRO A 199 0.19 -16.38 -6.76
N ILE A 200 -0.58 -16.54 -7.81
CA ILE A 200 -2.04 -16.55 -7.75
C ILE A 200 -2.56 -17.96 -7.96
N LEU A 201 -3.51 -18.38 -7.13
CA LEU A 201 -4.25 -19.62 -7.28
C LEU A 201 -5.57 -19.35 -7.98
N SER A 202 -5.81 -20.01 -9.10
CA SER A 202 -7.09 -19.96 -9.80
C SER A 202 -8.16 -20.77 -9.06
N PRO A 203 -9.42 -20.33 -9.09
CA PRO A 203 -10.52 -21.04 -8.45
C PRO A 203 -10.89 -22.32 -9.18
N ASP A 204 -11.69 -23.16 -8.51
CA ASP A 204 -12.21 -24.41 -9.05
C ASP A 204 -13.75 -24.35 -9.13
N PRO A 205 -14.32 -24.17 -10.34
CA PRO A 205 -15.78 -24.13 -10.52
C PRO A 205 -16.51 -25.41 -10.12
N GLN A 206 -15.79 -26.53 -9.95
CA GLN A 206 -16.39 -27.77 -9.46
C GLN A 206 -16.66 -27.70 -7.95
N LYS A 207 -15.83 -26.94 -7.22
CA LYS A 207 -15.97 -26.74 -5.76
C LYS A 207 -16.86 -25.57 -5.41
N ASP A 208 -16.76 -24.48 -6.19
CA ASP A 208 -17.55 -23.27 -6.00
C ASP A 208 -18.43 -23.01 -7.22
N LYS A 209 -19.72 -23.28 -7.07
CA LYS A 209 -20.73 -23.12 -8.14
C LYS A 209 -21.00 -21.66 -8.53
N LYS A 210 -20.53 -20.68 -7.75
CA LYS A 210 -20.64 -19.26 -8.09
C LYS A 210 -19.65 -18.85 -9.17
N ILE A 211 -18.59 -19.63 -9.37
CA ILE A 211 -17.54 -19.34 -10.34
C ILE A 211 -17.80 -20.11 -11.62
N HIS A 212 -17.68 -19.44 -12.74
CA HIS A 212 -17.92 -20.01 -14.05
C HIS A 212 -16.65 -19.96 -14.92
N TYR A 213 -16.63 -20.76 -15.98
CA TYR A 213 -15.56 -20.73 -16.99
C TYR A 213 -15.75 -19.53 -17.90
N LEU A 214 -15.28 -18.37 -17.47
CA LEU A 214 -15.45 -17.09 -18.13
C LEU A 214 -14.10 -16.36 -18.27
N LYS A 215 -14.16 -15.22 -18.92
CA LYS A 215 -13.11 -14.23 -18.98
C LYS A 215 -13.29 -13.26 -17.81
N TYR A 216 -12.25 -13.05 -17.04
CA TYR A 216 -12.27 -12.27 -15.80
C TYR A 216 -11.29 -11.11 -15.88
N PRO A 217 -11.69 -9.88 -15.51
CA PRO A 217 -10.79 -8.75 -15.46
C PRO A 217 -9.90 -8.79 -14.20
N ILE A 218 -8.65 -8.37 -14.36
CA ILE A 218 -7.69 -8.15 -13.27
C ILE A 218 -7.23 -6.70 -13.34
N TYR A 219 -7.20 -6.02 -12.20
CA TYR A 219 -6.79 -4.63 -12.13
C TYR A 219 -5.53 -4.48 -11.30
N LEU A 220 -4.62 -3.67 -11.80
CA LEU A 220 -3.38 -3.29 -11.13
C LEU A 220 -3.37 -1.81 -10.86
N GLY A 221 -3.02 -1.44 -9.62
CA GLY A 221 -2.55 -0.11 -9.27
C GLY A 221 -1.16 -0.22 -8.67
N ALA A 222 -0.22 0.61 -9.12
CA ALA A 222 1.10 0.62 -8.52
C ALA A 222 1.69 2.03 -8.48
N ASN A 223 2.43 2.29 -7.42
CA ASN A 223 3.08 3.56 -7.20
C ASN A 223 4.59 3.41 -7.05
N ARG A 224 5.27 4.52 -7.29
CA ARG A 224 6.66 4.74 -6.96
C ARG A 224 6.81 6.10 -6.29
N GLY A 225 7.60 6.13 -5.23
CA GLY A 225 7.82 7.33 -4.44
C GLY A 225 6.67 7.69 -3.50
N ARG A 226 6.80 8.85 -2.88
CA ARG A 226 5.87 9.35 -1.88
C ARG A 226 4.66 10.04 -2.53
N GLY A 227 3.52 10.01 -1.81
CA GLY A 227 2.34 10.76 -2.19
C GLY A 227 2.51 12.28 -2.01
N GLN A 228 1.69 13.05 -2.70
CA GLN A 228 1.63 14.51 -2.64
C GLN A 228 0.65 14.99 -1.56
N ILE A 229 -0.31 14.13 -1.21
CA ILE A 229 -1.34 14.39 -0.20
C ILE A 229 -1.26 13.29 0.86
N TYR A 230 -1.43 13.67 2.13
CA TYR A 230 -1.58 12.75 3.25
C TYR A 230 -3.02 12.26 3.38
N ALA A 231 -3.23 11.24 4.21
CA ALA A 231 -4.55 10.65 4.43
C ALA A 231 -5.58 11.62 5.05
N ASP A 232 -5.11 12.64 5.77
CA ASP A 232 -5.92 13.72 6.35
C ASP A 232 -6.26 14.84 5.35
N GLY A 233 -5.81 14.72 4.09
CA GLY A 233 -6.00 15.72 3.04
C GLY A 233 -4.96 16.85 3.02
N SER A 234 -4.02 16.88 3.97
CA SER A 234 -2.96 17.90 3.99
C SER A 234 -1.90 17.64 2.91
N LYS A 235 -1.26 18.71 2.43
CA LYS A 235 -0.17 18.64 1.45
C LYS A 235 1.09 18.05 2.09
N SER A 236 1.71 17.08 1.44
CA SER A 236 3.04 16.60 1.83
C SER A 236 4.14 17.54 1.29
N ASN A 237 5.36 17.41 1.81
CA ASN A 237 6.51 18.14 1.26
C ASN A 237 6.98 17.62 -0.12
N ASN A 238 6.26 16.69 -0.73
CA ASN A 238 6.53 16.17 -2.07
C ASN A 238 5.54 16.74 -3.10
N THR A 239 5.17 18.02 -2.97
CA THR A 239 4.26 18.72 -3.87
C THR A 239 4.65 20.19 -4.04
N VAL A 240 4.00 20.87 -4.98
CA VAL A 240 4.16 22.29 -5.20
C VAL A 240 3.37 23.07 -4.16
N TYR A 241 3.99 24.09 -3.59
CA TYR A 241 3.33 25.08 -2.74
C TYR A 241 3.04 26.33 -3.53
N THR A 242 1.80 26.82 -3.44
CA THR A 242 1.29 27.97 -4.17
C THR A 242 0.86 29.08 -3.21
N ALA A 243 0.85 30.32 -3.67
CA ALA A 243 0.39 31.46 -2.89
C ALA A 243 -1.11 31.37 -2.62
N SER A 244 -1.54 31.53 -1.36
CA SER A 244 -2.96 31.56 -0.99
C SER A 244 -3.62 32.90 -1.31
N VAL A 245 -2.84 33.96 -1.41
CA VAL A 245 -3.30 35.33 -1.68
C VAL A 245 -2.39 36.01 -2.71
N PRO A 246 -2.94 36.95 -3.51
CA PRO A 246 -2.13 37.81 -4.36
C PRO A 246 -1.45 38.88 -3.52
N GLY A 247 -0.25 39.29 -3.92
CA GLY A 247 0.47 40.32 -3.19
C GLY A 247 1.94 40.45 -3.58
N LYS A 248 2.72 41.07 -2.70
CA LYS A 248 4.16 41.26 -2.84
C LYS A 248 4.90 40.48 -1.78
N ILE A 249 5.96 39.78 -2.15
CA ILE A 249 6.82 39.06 -1.19
C ILE A 249 7.68 40.07 -0.42
N LEU A 250 7.45 40.17 0.90
CA LEU A 250 8.22 41.02 1.76
C LEU A 250 9.47 40.35 2.31
N GLN A 251 9.34 39.08 2.71
CA GLN A 251 10.41 38.36 3.37
C GLN A 251 10.36 36.87 3.08
N ILE A 252 11.53 36.27 2.96
CA ILE A 252 11.73 34.83 2.89
C ILE A 252 12.74 34.48 3.99
N THR A 253 12.31 33.71 4.99
CA THR A 253 13.15 33.27 6.12
C THR A 253 13.16 31.76 6.23
N GLU A 254 14.28 31.18 6.63
CA GLU A 254 14.35 29.78 7.00
C GLU A 254 13.64 29.54 8.32
N ASP A 255 12.75 28.55 8.38
CA ASP A 255 12.07 28.13 9.62
C ASP A 255 13.01 27.21 10.41
N THR A 256 13.79 27.81 11.33
CA THR A 256 14.71 27.08 12.20
C THR A 256 13.99 26.36 13.36
N ARG A 257 12.67 26.52 13.48
CA ARG A 257 11.86 26.03 14.60
C ARG A 257 11.30 24.62 14.42
N ALA A 258 11.84 23.81 13.54
CA ALA A 258 11.48 22.40 13.50
C ALA A 258 12.01 21.70 14.77
N GLU A 259 11.30 21.87 15.87
CA GLU A 259 11.57 21.21 17.14
C GLU A 259 11.52 19.69 16.99
N GLY A 260 12.59 19.02 17.36
CA GLY A 260 12.54 17.64 17.81
C GLY A 260 13.40 16.60 17.14
N THR A 261 14.17 16.89 16.07
CA THR A 261 15.09 15.90 15.51
C THR A 261 16.39 16.53 14.96
N GLN A 262 17.50 15.99 15.37
CA GLN A 262 18.87 16.49 15.24
C GLN A 262 19.45 16.60 13.81
N THR A 263 18.68 16.69 12.74
CA THR A 263 19.23 16.76 11.36
C THR A 263 18.29 17.46 10.38
N ASN A 264 17.70 18.61 10.70
CA ASN A 264 16.69 19.19 9.81
C ASN A 264 17.26 20.42 9.07
N SER A 265 17.32 20.32 7.75
CA SER A 265 17.15 21.48 6.90
C SER A 265 15.76 22.04 7.21
N GLY A 266 15.67 23.25 7.78
CA GLY A 266 14.41 23.92 8.07
C GLY A 266 13.60 24.15 6.81
N GLY A 267 12.28 24.30 6.94
CA GLY A 267 11.42 24.80 5.87
C GLY A 267 11.61 26.31 5.68
N TYR A 268 10.71 26.93 4.93
CA TYR A 268 10.73 28.37 4.69
C TYR A 268 9.42 29.00 5.15
N LEU A 269 9.52 30.23 5.64
CA LEU A 269 8.40 31.14 5.90
C LEU A 269 8.45 32.28 4.88
N ILE A 270 7.41 32.40 4.04
CA ILE A 270 7.28 33.45 3.04
C ILE A 270 6.20 34.41 3.52
N THR A 271 6.58 35.66 3.78
CA THR A 271 5.62 36.72 4.14
C THR A 271 5.19 37.46 2.89
N ILE A 272 3.88 37.43 2.63
CA ILE A 272 3.23 38.07 1.49
C ILE A 272 2.40 39.23 2.02
N GLU A 273 2.61 40.44 1.46
CA GLU A 273 1.79 41.62 1.71
C GLU A 273 0.74 41.73 0.62
N THR A 274 -0.52 41.68 1.01
CA THR A 274 -1.66 41.91 0.09
C THR A 274 -1.81 43.38 -0.25
N GLU A 275 -2.53 43.75 -1.28
CA GLU A 275 -2.84 45.12 -1.68
C GLU A 275 -3.50 45.96 -0.56
N ASN A 276 -4.18 45.29 0.37
CA ASN A 276 -4.81 45.92 1.54
C ASN A 276 -3.85 46.09 2.75
N GLY A 277 -2.55 45.86 2.56
CA GLY A 277 -1.52 45.97 3.65
C GLY A 277 -1.57 44.82 4.64
N LYS A 278 -2.37 43.79 4.44
CA LYS A 278 -2.40 42.64 5.34
C LYS A 278 -1.25 41.69 5.00
N GLN A 279 -0.51 41.27 6.03
CA GLN A 279 0.56 40.28 5.88
C GLN A 279 0.01 38.86 6.09
N VAL A 280 0.34 37.94 5.17
CA VAL A 280 0.02 36.52 5.22
C VAL A 280 1.34 35.74 5.19
N ILE A 281 1.48 34.78 6.10
CA ILE A 281 2.69 33.93 6.19
C ILE A 281 2.37 32.58 5.62
N GLU A 282 3.07 32.22 4.54
CA GLU A 282 3.01 30.87 3.96
C GLU A 282 4.15 30.03 4.52
N LYS A 283 3.78 28.88 5.11
CA LYS A 283 4.74 27.92 5.65
C LYS A 283 5.03 26.83 4.63
N ILE A 284 6.28 26.72 4.21
CA ILE A 284 6.76 25.71 3.28
C ILE A 284 7.62 24.70 4.03
N PRO A 285 7.24 23.41 4.03
CA PRO A 285 8.03 22.38 4.69
C PRO A 285 9.37 22.15 4.00
N PRO A 286 10.35 21.50 4.66
CA PRO A 286 11.66 21.22 4.08
C PRO A 286 11.55 20.28 2.87
N GLY A 287 12.27 20.58 1.79
CA GLY A 287 12.39 19.73 0.60
C GLY A 287 12.16 20.40 -0.72
N PRO A 288 11.03 21.10 -0.97
CA PRO A 288 10.84 21.91 -2.17
C PRO A 288 11.78 23.13 -2.18
N ASP A 289 12.35 23.45 -3.35
CA ASP A 289 13.15 24.64 -3.53
C ASP A 289 12.27 25.86 -3.85
N ILE A 290 12.60 27.01 -3.25
CA ILE A 290 11.90 28.27 -3.50
C ILE A 290 12.27 28.80 -4.90
N ILE A 291 11.26 29.20 -5.71
CA ILE A 291 11.46 29.75 -7.04
C ILE A 291 11.11 31.23 -7.15
N VAL A 292 10.64 31.83 -6.08
CA VAL A 292 10.26 33.25 -6.02
C VAL A 292 11.32 34.07 -5.27
N SER A 293 11.38 35.38 -5.56
CA SER A 293 12.35 36.30 -4.99
C SER A 293 11.69 37.40 -4.15
N LEU A 294 12.51 38.05 -3.31
CA LEU A 294 12.09 39.21 -2.53
C LEU A 294 11.56 40.32 -3.44
N ASN A 295 10.55 41.02 -2.98
CA ASN A 295 9.85 42.10 -3.70
C ASN A 295 9.11 41.69 -5.00
N GLN A 296 9.05 40.39 -5.33
CA GLN A 296 8.29 39.90 -6.45
C GLN A 296 6.79 40.04 -6.20
N LYS A 297 6.06 40.54 -7.18
CA LYS A 297 4.59 40.48 -7.20
C LYS A 297 4.14 39.10 -7.62
N ILE A 298 3.22 38.53 -6.89
CA ILE A 298 2.66 37.19 -7.12
C ILE A 298 1.14 37.26 -7.18
N GLN A 299 0.58 36.35 -7.95
CA GLN A 299 -0.86 36.14 -8.05
C GLN A 299 -1.31 35.01 -7.12
N GLN A 300 -2.60 34.95 -6.83
CA GLN A 300 -3.18 33.80 -6.15
C GLN A 300 -2.93 32.53 -6.97
N ASP A 301 -2.67 31.41 -6.29
CA ASP A 301 -2.33 30.10 -6.84
C ASP A 301 -1.01 30.03 -7.64
N GLN A 302 -0.25 31.14 -7.70
CA GLN A 302 1.06 31.15 -8.31
C GLN A 302 2.02 30.22 -7.55
N PRO A 303 2.80 29.34 -8.22
CA PRO A 303 3.78 28.51 -7.57
C PRO A 303 4.86 29.31 -6.83
N LEU A 304 5.07 28.98 -5.58
CA LEU A 304 6.15 29.53 -4.73
C LEU A 304 7.37 28.62 -4.73
N THR A 305 7.16 27.32 -5.04
CA THR A 305 8.21 26.30 -5.06
C THR A 305 8.24 25.54 -6.37
N ASN A 306 9.39 24.91 -6.63
CA ASN A 306 9.49 23.88 -7.66
C ASN A 306 8.59 22.66 -7.32
N ASN A 307 8.43 21.75 -8.27
CA ASN A 307 7.78 20.47 -8.04
C ASN A 307 8.84 19.41 -7.69
N PRO A 308 8.98 18.99 -6.43
CA PRO A 308 9.96 17.99 -6.02
C PRO A 308 9.53 16.56 -6.38
N ASN A 309 8.29 16.37 -6.82
CA ASN A 309 7.75 15.05 -7.09
C ASN A 309 8.35 14.44 -8.37
N ILE A 310 9.02 13.31 -8.20
CA ILE A 310 9.55 12.48 -9.29
C ILE A 310 8.85 11.13 -9.39
N GLY A 311 8.05 10.79 -8.41
CA GLY A 311 7.25 9.58 -8.33
C GLY A 311 5.95 9.64 -9.11
N GLY A 312 5.04 8.77 -8.79
CA GLY A 312 3.68 8.76 -9.32
C GLY A 312 3.01 7.40 -9.23
N PHE A 313 1.76 7.39 -9.66
CA PHE A 313 0.88 6.25 -9.67
C PHE A 313 0.51 5.86 -11.10
N GLY A 314 0.37 4.57 -11.35
CA GLY A 314 -0.18 4.03 -12.58
C GLY A 314 -1.17 2.94 -12.29
N GLN A 315 -2.09 2.74 -13.22
CA GLN A 315 -3.01 1.60 -13.19
C GLN A 315 -3.10 0.97 -14.58
N GLN A 316 -3.32 -0.33 -14.59
CA GLN A 316 -3.55 -1.12 -15.79
C GLN A 316 -4.56 -2.21 -15.49
N ASP A 317 -5.37 -2.52 -16.47
CA ASP A 317 -6.27 -3.67 -16.46
C ASP A 317 -5.86 -4.68 -17.53
N THR A 318 -6.18 -5.93 -17.27
CA THR A 318 -5.98 -7.05 -18.18
C THR A 318 -7.02 -8.12 -17.88
N ASP A 319 -7.14 -9.07 -18.80
CA ASP A 319 -8.11 -10.15 -18.67
C ASP A 319 -7.41 -11.51 -18.59
N ILE A 320 -8.03 -12.44 -17.85
CA ILE A 320 -7.61 -13.84 -17.77
C ILE A 320 -8.81 -14.76 -18.03
N ILE A 321 -8.58 -15.82 -18.80
CA ILE A 321 -9.61 -16.81 -19.11
C ILE A 321 -9.44 -18.01 -18.19
N LEU A 322 -10.49 -18.35 -17.44
CA LEU A 322 -10.57 -19.61 -16.71
C LEU A 322 -11.06 -20.69 -17.67
N GLN A 323 -10.15 -21.57 -18.12
CA GLN A 323 -10.42 -22.60 -19.13
C GLN A 323 -11.12 -23.81 -18.54
N ASN A 324 -12.08 -24.36 -19.31
CA ASN A 324 -12.71 -25.63 -18.99
C ASN A 324 -11.87 -26.78 -19.60
N PRO A 325 -11.28 -27.68 -18.80
CA PRO A 325 -10.47 -28.80 -19.30
C PRO A 325 -11.25 -29.73 -20.23
N GLN A 326 -12.53 -30.00 -19.93
CA GLN A 326 -13.39 -30.86 -20.75
C GLN A 326 -13.66 -30.25 -22.14
N ARG A 327 -13.86 -28.93 -22.18
CA ARG A 327 -14.03 -28.19 -23.43
C ARG A 327 -12.78 -28.27 -24.30
N ILE A 328 -11.58 -28.14 -23.70
CA ILE A 328 -10.31 -28.29 -24.42
C ILE A 328 -10.17 -29.70 -25.00
N LEU A 329 -10.44 -30.74 -24.18
CA LEU A 329 -10.39 -32.11 -24.61
C LEU A 329 -11.38 -32.39 -25.77
N GLY A 330 -12.62 -31.92 -25.63
CA GLY A 330 -13.64 -32.04 -26.69
C GLY A 330 -13.20 -31.35 -27.99
N TYR A 331 -12.57 -30.20 -27.91
CA TYR A 331 -12.03 -29.51 -29.08
C TYR A 331 -10.90 -30.29 -29.75
N ILE A 332 -9.98 -30.88 -28.99
CA ILE A 332 -8.90 -31.74 -29.51
C ILE A 332 -9.48 -32.96 -30.25
N ILE A 333 -10.44 -33.66 -29.62
CA ILE A 333 -11.10 -34.81 -30.24
C ILE A 333 -11.79 -34.42 -31.57
N PHE A 334 -12.47 -33.28 -31.58
CA PHE A 334 -13.12 -32.76 -32.79
C PHE A 334 -12.11 -32.48 -33.91
N VAL A 335 -11.01 -31.80 -33.64
CA VAL A 335 -9.94 -31.51 -34.60
C VAL A 335 -9.33 -32.81 -35.15
N LEU A 336 -9.04 -33.78 -34.26
CA LEU A 336 -8.51 -35.08 -34.66
C LEU A 336 -9.50 -35.85 -35.56
N SER A 337 -10.81 -35.80 -35.29
CA SER A 337 -11.82 -36.43 -36.12
C SER A 337 -11.90 -35.84 -37.53
N ILE A 338 -11.80 -34.49 -37.64
CA ILE A 338 -11.72 -33.81 -38.93
C ILE A 338 -10.47 -34.24 -39.68
N LEU A 339 -9.32 -34.28 -39.03
CA LEU A 339 -8.04 -34.65 -39.64
C LEU A 339 -8.09 -36.10 -40.17
N LEU A 340 -8.62 -37.04 -39.38
CA LEU A 340 -8.87 -38.42 -39.83
C LEU A 340 -9.79 -38.48 -41.05
N THR A 341 -10.89 -37.74 -41.02
CA THR A 341 -11.82 -37.68 -42.17
C THR A 341 -11.11 -37.17 -43.43
N GLN A 342 -10.29 -36.13 -43.33
CA GLN A 342 -9.50 -35.62 -44.45
C GLN A 342 -8.52 -36.67 -44.99
N ILE A 343 -7.84 -37.40 -44.11
CA ILE A 343 -6.95 -38.51 -44.52
C ILE A 343 -7.72 -39.59 -45.30
N PHE A 344 -8.88 -40.01 -44.76
CA PHE A 344 -9.69 -41.01 -45.47
C PHE A 344 -10.21 -40.54 -46.83
N LEU A 345 -10.63 -39.28 -46.96
CA LEU A 345 -11.04 -38.70 -48.23
C LEU A 345 -9.90 -38.68 -49.25
N VAL A 346 -8.69 -38.32 -48.85
CA VAL A 346 -7.50 -38.33 -49.71
C VAL A 346 -7.15 -39.76 -50.15
N LEU A 347 -7.18 -40.71 -49.21
CA LEU A 347 -6.91 -42.12 -49.51
C LEU A 347 -7.96 -42.68 -50.49
N LYS A 348 -9.25 -42.38 -50.26
CA LYS A 348 -10.36 -42.80 -51.16
C LYS A 348 -10.20 -42.17 -52.55
N LYS A 349 -9.86 -40.92 -52.66
CA LYS A 349 -9.56 -40.26 -53.94
C LYS A 349 -8.42 -40.96 -54.67
N LYS A 350 -7.30 -41.23 -54.00
CA LYS A 350 -6.16 -41.95 -54.59
C LYS A 350 -6.54 -43.37 -55.03
N GLN A 351 -7.39 -44.09 -54.27
CA GLN A 351 -7.88 -45.36 -54.60
C GLN A 351 -8.75 -45.33 -55.91
N PHE A 352 -9.66 -44.35 -55.98
CA PHE A 352 -10.51 -44.10 -57.12
C PHE A 352 -9.70 -43.79 -58.42
N GLU A 353 -8.67 -42.87 -58.25
CA GLU A 353 -7.76 -42.53 -59.34
C GLU A 353 -7.02 -43.78 -59.86
N LYS A 354 -6.57 -44.67 -58.98
CA LYS A 354 -5.94 -45.96 -59.41
C LYS A 354 -6.87 -46.86 -60.12
N VAL A 355 -8.14 -47.01 -59.71
CA VAL A 355 -9.15 -47.81 -60.37
C VAL A 355 -9.49 -47.28 -61.78
N GLN A 356 -9.60 -45.91 -61.89
CA GLN A 356 -9.84 -45.27 -63.17
C GLN A 356 -8.66 -45.51 -64.17
N LEU A 357 -7.41 -45.32 -63.68
CA LEU A 357 -6.24 -45.63 -64.51
C LEU A 357 -6.17 -47.06 -64.97
N PHE A 358 -6.58 -47.99 -64.11
CA PHE A 358 -6.64 -49.39 -64.45
C PHE A 358 -7.70 -49.66 -65.54
N GLN A 359 -8.87 -49.02 -65.42
CA GLN A 359 -9.97 -49.17 -66.42
C GLN A 359 -9.66 -48.52 -67.79
N LEU A 360 -8.82 -47.45 -67.79
CA LEU A 360 -8.41 -46.80 -69.03
C LEU A 360 -7.30 -47.54 -69.79
N ASN A 361 -6.63 -48.49 -69.16
CA ASN A 361 -5.60 -49.33 -69.75
C ASN A 361 -6.09 -50.67 -70.23
N PHE A 362 -7.38 -50.92 -70.18
CA PHE A 362 -8.10 -52.03 -70.78
C PHE A 362 -8.96 -51.49 -71.92
#